data_1339884ac2bc2720b88ee324bf94d5ab
#
_entry.id   1339884ac2bc2720b88ee324bf94d5ab
#
_cell.length_a   1.000
_cell.length_b   1.000
_cell.length_c   1.000
_cell.angle_alpha   90.00
_cell.angle_beta   90.00
_cell.angle_gamma   90.00
#
_symmetry.space_group_name_H-M   'P 1'
#
loop_
_entity.id
_entity.type
_entity.pdbx_description
1 polymer ?
#
loop_
_entity_poly.entity_id
_entity_poly.type
_entity_poly.pdbx_seq_one_letter_code
_entity_poly.pdbx_strand_id
1 'polypeptide(L)'
;KWKTAIIVWLSYNGLYLSVVTQQYNAAVAAFILFTFILVERKKDFWAALMIVLGTLTKIYGIVGLAFFLFSKRKLYFLWGILFWAFVLFVVPMFYTSPQYVFDSYKEWVSILVVKNDVNELSFYQNISLLGMVRKITHAVEYSDMWLIIPGIVLFLLPYFRIGQYENRNFRLSFLASVLLFMVLFSTGTEECGYVGALIGVGIWYVSTPTYKKSFVLNTCLLLFCFALTAASSSSILFSKHFRTEYITSFALKALPCAIIWFKI
;
A
#
# COMPACT_ATOMS: atom_id res chain seq x y z
N LYS A 1 10.64 -14.13 -17.06
CA LYS A 1 10.75 -12.84 -17.75
C LYS A 1 9.39 -12.16 -17.93
N TRP A 2 8.37 -12.80 -18.55
CA TRP A 2 7.06 -12.15 -18.80
C TRP A 2 6.31 -11.73 -17.53
N LYS A 3 6.39 -12.51 -16.44
CA LYS A 3 5.79 -12.16 -15.14
C LYS A 3 6.30 -10.83 -14.58
N THR A 4 7.61 -10.64 -14.63
CA THR A 4 8.26 -9.38 -14.21
C THR A 4 7.85 -8.24 -15.13
N ALA A 5 7.78 -8.48 -16.45
CA ALA A 5 7.37 -7.47 -17.42
C ALA A 5 5.94 -6.94 -17.14
N ILE A 6 4.98 -7.82 -16.80
CA ILE A 6 3.62 -7.39 -16.44
C ILE A 6 3.63 -6.47 -15.20
N ILE A 7 4.38 -6.83 -14.14
CA ILE A 7 4.44 -6.03 -12.92
C ILE A 7 5.03 -4.66 -13.23
N VAL A 8 6.16 -4.61 -13.95
CA VAL A 8 6.82 -3.36 -14.33
C VAL A 8 5.92 -2.50 -15.22
N TRP A 9 5.32 -3.10 -16.24
CA TRP A 9 4.42 -2.39 -17.15
C TRP A 9 3.23 -1.77 -16.42
N LEU A 10 2.60 -2.53 -15.52
CA LEU A 10 1.43 -2.07 -14.78
C LEU A 10 1.80 -0.92 -13.81
N SER A 11 2.94 -1.02 -13.13
CA SER A 11 3.39 -0.04 -12.13
C SER A 11 4.15 1.16 -12.71
N TYR A 12 4.51 1.13 -13.99
CA TYR A 12 5.36 2.13 -14.62
C TYR A 12 4.85 3.56 -14.42
N ASN A 13 3.57 3.81 -14.69
CA ASN A 13 3.00 5.15 -14.59
C ASN A 13 2.98 5.68 -13.14
N GLY A 14 2.63 4.82 -12.17
CA GLY A 14 2.70 5.19 -10.75
C GLY A 14 4.13 5.46 -10.28
N LEU A 15 5.11 4.69 -10.78
CA LEU A 15 6.52 4.93 -10.51
C LEU A 15 6.98 6.25 -11.13
N TYR A 16 6.66 6.50 -12.39
CA TYR A 16 6.96 7.75 -13.09
C TYR A 16 6.40 8.96 -12.33
N LEU A 17 5.12 8.91 -11.94
CA LEU A 17 4.50 9.98 -11.16
C LEU A 17 5.19 10.18 -9.79
N SER A 18 5.56 9.11 -9.09
CA SER A 18 6.28 9.20 -7.82
C SER A 18 7.63 9.91 -7.97
N VAL A 19 8.33 9.66 -9.08
CA VAL A 19 9.62 10.32 -9.36
C VAL A 19 9.42 11.79 -9.72
N VAL A 20 8.50 12.09 -10.64
CA VAL A 20 8.23 13.46 -11.10
C VAL A 20 7.71 14.36 -9.97
N THR A 21 6.86 13.82 -9.09
CA THR A 21 6.32 14.56 -7.93
C THR A 21 7.24 14.49 -6.71
N GLN A 22 8.40 13.88 -6.81
CA GLN A 22 9.38 13.69 -5.73
C GLN A 22 8.76 13.03 -4.48
N GLN A 23 7.82 12.10 -4.68
CA GLN A 23 7.12 11.39 -3.61
C GLN A 23 7.78 10.05 -3.29
N TYR A 24 7.86 9.72 -2.00
CA TYR A 24 8.50 8.48 -1.50
C TYR A 24 7.61 7.23 -1.59
N ASN A 25 6.47 7.25 -2.30
CA ASN A 25 5.55 6.12 -2.39
C ASN A 25 6.19 4.86 -2.98
N ALA A 26 7.04 5.03 -4.00
CA ALA A 26 7.80 3.92 -4.58
C ALA A 26 8.80 3.32 -3.59
N ALA A 27 9.47 4.15 -2.78
CA ALA A 27 10.39 3.68 -1.74
C ALA A 27 9.64 2.90 -0.65
N VAL A 28 8.47 3.37 -0.20
CA VAL A 28 7.65 2.65 0.77
C VAL A 28 7.20 1.29 0.23
N ALA A 29 6.74 1.22 -1.02
CA ALA A 29 6.41 -0.04 -1.68
C ALA A 29 7.63 -0.98 -1.73
N ALA A 30 8.83 -0.45 -2.04
CA ALA A 30 10.07 -1.22 -2.03
C ALA A 30 10.42 -1.74 -0.63
N PHE A 31 10.27 -0.94 0.43
CA PHE A 31 10.51 -1.39 1.81
C PHE A 31 9.56 -2.54 2.20
N ILE A 32 8.29 -2.50 1.80
CA ILE A 32 7.34 -3.59 2.04
C ILE A 32 7.77 -4.86 1.28
N LEU A 33 8.17 -4.73 0.01
CA LEU A 33 8.67 -5.85 -0.78
C LEU A 33 9.94 -6.45 -0.17
N PHE A 34 10.90 -5.62 0.25
CA PHE A 34 12.12 -6.08 0.91
C PHE A 34 11.82 -6.74 2.26
N THR A 35 10.88 -6.21 3.04
CA THR A 35 10.42 -6.87 4.26
C THR A 35 9.96 -8.28 3.98
N PHE A 36 9.06 -8.47 3.00
CA PHE A 36 8.59 -9.80 2.60
C PHE A 36 9.74 -10.71 2.16
N ILE A 37 10.62 -10.25 1.27
CA ILE A 37 11.76 -11.04 0.76
C ILE A 37 12.71 -11.45 1.90
N LEU A 38 12.95 -10.55 2.86
CA LEU A 38 13.85 -10.82 3.97
C LEU A 38 13.25 -11.81 4.97
N VAL A 39 11.94 -11.73 5.22
CA VAL A 39 11.22 -12.75 6.01
C VAL A 39 11.27 -14.11 5.30
N GLU A 40 11.04 -14.17 3.98
CA GLU A 40 11.20 -15.40 3.18
C GLU A 40 12.60 -16.01 3.34
N ARG A 41 13.62 -15.16 3.40
CA ARG A 41 15.03 -15.55 3.56
C ARG A 41 15.44 -15.77 5.02
N LYS A 42 14.51 -15.74 5.98
CA LYS A 42 14.76 -15.86 7.44
C LYS A 42 15.73 -14.81 7.98
N LYS A 43 15.79 -13.65 7.34
CA LYS A 43 16.61 -12.49 7.73
C LYS A 43 15.77 -11.47 8.50
N ASP A 44 15.10 -11.91 9.55
CA ASP A 44 14.08 -11.16 10.28
C ASP A 44 14.59 -9.82 10.84
N PHE A 45 15.87 -9.77 11.29
CA PHE A 45 16.48 -8.53 11.79
C PHE A 45 16.54 -7.43 10.72
N TRP A 46 16.89 -7.78 9.47
CA TRP A 46 16.92 -6.85 8.36
C TRP A 46 15.52 -6.54 7.82
N ALA A 47 14.59 -7.48 7.94
CA ALA A 47 13.18 -7.24 7.65
C ALA A 47 12.61 -6.16 8.60
N ALA A 48 12.97 -6.23 9.88
CA ALA A 48 12.62 -5.22 10.87
C ALA A 48 13.15 -3.82 10.51
N LEU A 49 14.40 -3.72 10.01
CA LEU A 49 14.95 -2.45 9.50
C LEU A 49 14.09 -1.87 8.37
N MET A 50 13.65 -2.70 7.40
CA MET A 50 12.84 -2.23 6.28
C MET A 50 11.49 -1.69 6.76
N ILE A 51 10.88 -2.31 7.78
CA ILE A 51 9.63 -1.82 8.37
C ILE A 51 9.85 -0.46 9.00
N VAL A 52 10.87 -0.31 9.84
CA VAL A 52 11.13 0.95 10.54
C VAL A 52 11.47 2.06 9.55
N LEU A 53 12.34 1.81 8.57
CA LEU A 53 12.65 2.79 7.51
C LEU A 53 11.40 3.17 6.72
N GLY A 54 10.58 2.19 6.34
CA GLY A 54 9.32 2.45 5.63
C GLY A 54 8.36 3.31 6.45
N THR A 55 8.22 3.03 7.76
CA THR A 55 7.34 3.76 8.67
C THR A 55 7.83 5.19 8.90
N LEU A 56 9.14 5.39 9.06
CA LEU A 56 9.74 6.73 9.23
C LEU A 56 9.72 7.54 7.92
N THR A 57 9.71 6.87 6.76
CA THR A 57 9.57 7.54 5.47
C THR A 57 8.12 7.99 5.23
N LYS A 58 7.16 7.09 5.42
CA LYS A 58 5.72 7.35 5.46
C LYS A 58 5.07 6.33 6.39
N ILE A 59 4.16 6.78 7.26
CA ILE A 59 3.49 5.94 8.27
C ILE A 59 2.95 4.62 7.70
N TYR A 60 2.59 4.59 6.42
CA TYR A 60 2.07 3.41 5.72
C TYR A 60 3.05 2.23 5.66
N GLY A 61 4.35 2.47 5.82
CA GLY A 61 5.37 1.41 5.88
C GLY A 61 5.14 0.42 7.02
N ILE A 62 4.39 0.81 8.06
CA ILE A 62 4.02 -0.03 9.19
C ILE A 62 3.24 -1.29 8.78
N VAL A 63 2.57 -1.28 7.62
CA VAL A 63 1.84 -2.47 7.11
C VAL A 63 2.78 -3.66 6.84
N GLY A 64 4.09 -3.43 6.73
CA GLY A 64 5.11 -4.49 6.68
C GLY A 64 5.09 -5.40 7.90
N LEU A 65 4.56 -4.95 9.06
CA LEU A 65 4.31 -5.78 10.23
C LEU A 65 3.41 -6.98 9.94
N ALA A 66 2.58 -6.91 8.89
CA ALA A 66 1.73 -8.01 8.47
C ALA A 66 2.51 -9.31 8.20
N PHE A 67 3.79 -9.22 7.84
CA PHE A 67 4.64 -10.41 7.60
C PHE A 67 5.24 -11.01 8.88
N PHE A 68 5.04 -10.38 10.04
CA PHE A 68 5.52 -10.87 11.34
C PHE A 68 5.08 -12.33 11.61
N LEU A 69 3.85 -12.70 11.26
CA LEU A 69 3.33 -14.03 11.52
C LEU A 69 4.02 -15.12 10.68
N PHE A 70 4.61 -14.76 9.54
CA PHE A 70 5.38 -15.68 8.70
C PHE A 70 6.82 -15.88 9.19
N SER A 71 7.31 -15.03 10.11
CA SER A 71 8.60 -15.23 10.72
C SER A 71 8.62 -16.45 11.62
N LYS A 72 9.68 -17.27 11.50
CA LYS A 72 9.93 -18.41 12.40
C LYS A 72 10.58 -17.98 13.72
N ARG A 73 11.14 -16.76 13.80
CA ARG A 73 11.83 -16.22 14.96
C ARG A 73 11.17 -14.95 15.48
N LYS A 74 9.90 -15.05 15.86
CA LYS A 74 9.04 -13.89 16.19
C LYS A 74 9.66 -12.93 17.21
N LEU A 75 10.25 -13.45 18.30
CA LEU A 75 10.90 -12.63 19.32
C LEU A 75 12.13 -11.88 18.76
N TYR A 76 12.94 -12.56 17.94
CA TYR A 76 14.10 -11.95 17.30
C TYR A 76 13.68 -10.85 16.30
N PHE A 77 12.57 -11.05 15.59
CA PHE A 77 11.98 -10.03 14.72
C PHE A 77 11.51 -8.81 15.54
N LEU A 78 10.78 -9.03 16.63
CA LEU A 78 10.33 -7.97 17.53
C LEU A 78 11.50 -7.17 18.12
N TRP A 79 12.52 -7.86 18.64
CA TRP A 79 13.75 -7.20 19.10
C TRP A 79 14.44 -6.41 18.00
N GLY A 80 14.43 -6.90 16.76
CA GLY A 80 14.94 -6.17 15.61
C GLY A 80 14.18 -4.86 15.37
N ILE A 81 12.83 -4.87 15.49
CA ILE A 81 12.02 -3.67 15.37
C ILE A 81 12.37 -2.64 16.43
N LEU A 82 12.42 -3.06 17.70
CA LEU A 82 12.76 -2.19 18.82
C LEU A 82 14.18 -1.63 18.68
N PHE A 83 15.13 -2.48 18.31
CA PHE A 83 16.53 -2.07 18.09
C PHE A 83 16.64 -1.01 16.97
N TRP A 84 16.07 -1.27 15.81
CA TRP A 84 16.16 -0.32 14.69
C TRP A 84 15.35 0.95 14.93
N ALA A 85 14.20 0.88 15.60
CA ALA A 85 13.46 2.07 16.00
C ALA A 85 14.30 2.93 16.95
N PHE A 86 14.97 2.32 17.94
CA PHE A 86 15.86 3.02 18.85
C PHE A 86 17.08 3.63 18.11
N VAL A 87 17.76 2.84 17.28
CA VAL A 87 18.94 3.32 16.53
C VAL A 87 18.56 4.50 15.63
N LEU A 88 17.50 4.38 14.83
CA LEU A 88 17.09 5.45 13.91
C LEU A 88 16.50 6.67 14.63
N PHE A 89 16.01 6.50 15.85
CA PHE A 89 15.63 7.62 16.72
C PHE A 89 16.86 8.37 17.26
N VAL A 90 17.91 7.65 17.65
CA VAL A 90 19.11 8.22 18.29
C VAL A 90 20.09 8.82 17.24
N VAL A 91 20.21 8.21 16.06
CA VAL A 91 21.17 8.63 15.03
C VAL A 91 21.11 10.14 14.71
N PRO A 92 19.94 10.77 14.54
CA PRO A 92 19.89 12.22 14.29
C PRO A 92 20.44 13.07 15.43
N MET A 93 20.45 12.56 16.66
CA MET A 93 20.98 13.29 17.83
C MET A 93 22.50 13.54 17.78
N PHE A 94 23.24 12.80 16.92
CA PHE A 94 24.65 13.03 16.68
C PHE A 94 24.94 14.27 15.80
N TYR A 95 23.92 14.74 15.07
CA TYR A 95 24.02 15.89 14.15
C TYR A 95 23.21 17.09 14.63
N THR A 96 22.27 16.84 15.58
CA THR A 96 21.38 17.85 16.16
C THR A 96 21.37 17.69 17.68
N SER A 97 20.56 18.51 18.39
CA SER A 97 20.37 18.30 19.83
C SER A 97 19.31 17.20 20.10
N PRO A 98 19.42 16.46 21.21
CA PRO A 98 18.38 15.52 21.62
C PRO A 98 16.98 16.20 21.73
N GLN A 99 16.95 17.41 22.28
CA GLN A 99 15.71 18.18 22.41
C GLN A 99 15.05 18.45 21.05
N TYR A 100 15.83 18.82 20.03
CA TYR A 100 15.34 19.03 18.69
C TYR A 100 14.70 17.75 18.09
N VAL A 101 15.31 16.59 18.33
CA VAL A 101 14.76 15.32 17.85
C VAL A 101 13.44 15.01 18.53
N PHE A 102 13.33 15.17 19.85
CA PHE A 102 12.08 14.97 20.58
C PHE A 102 10.97 15.90 20.09
N ASP A 103 11.29 17.18 19.90
CA ASP A 103 10.30 18.16 19.46
C ASP A 103 9.86 17.90 18.01
N SER A 104 10.79 17.49 17.13
CA SER A 104 10.48 17.08 15.75
C SER A 104 9.51 15.88 15.70
N TYR A 105 9.66 14.89 16.58
CA TYR A 105 8.71 13.76 16.63
C TYR A 105 7.33 14.18 17.16
N LYS A 106 7.26 15.08 18.15
CA LYS A 106 5.97 15.65 18.61
C LYS A 106 5.28 16.39 17.47
N GLU A 107 6.02 17.25 16.78
CA GLU A 107 5.52 17.99 15.64
C GLU A 107 5.05 17.05 14.51
N TRP A 108 5.83 16.00 14.21
CA TRP A 108 5.45 15.00 13.22
C TRP A 108 4.10 14.34 13.53
N VAL A 109 3.88 13.92 14.78
CA VAL A 109 2.60 13.35 15.21
C VAL A 109 1.46 14.36 15.05
N SER A 110 1.67 15.63 15.47
CA SER A 110 0.68 16.70 15.30
C SER A 110 0.33 16.93 13.83
N ILE A 111 1.35 16.99 12.96
CA ILE A 111 1.15 17.16 11.51
C ILE A 111 0.38 15.98 10.89
N LEU A 112 0.62 14.74 11.34
CA LEU A 112 -0.12 13.58 10.85
C LEU A 112 -1.63 13.71 11.11
N VAL A 113 -2.02 14.20 12.30
CA VAL A 113 -3.43 14.40 12.64
C VAL A 113 -4.04 15.49 11.75
N VAL A 114 -3.43 16.68 11.72
CA VAL A 114 -3.91 17.80 10.89
C VAL A 114 -3.99 17.42 9.41
N LYS A 115 -2.98 16.69 8.91
CA LYS A 115 -2.97 16.27 7.50
C LYS A 115 -4.05 15.24 7.19
N ASN A 116 -4.40 14.38 8.13
CA ASN A 116 -5.52 13.46 7.95
C ASN A 116 -6.83 14.22 7.72
N ASP A 117 -7.12 15.23 8.54
CA ASP A 117 -8.34 16.04 8.43
C ASP A 117 -8.40 16.81 7.10
N VAL A 118 -7.25 17.39 6.67
CA VAL A 118 -7.16 18.07 5.37
C VAL A 118 -7.33 17.10 4.20
N ASN A 119 -6.77 15.89 4.29
CA ASN A 119 -6.86 14.90 3.22
C ASN A 119 -8.29 14.37 3.05
N GLU A 120 -9.03 14.23 4.13
CA GLU A 120 -10.35 13.56 4.15
C GLU A 120 -11.32 14.13 3.12
N LEU A 121 -11.35 15.45 2.97
CA LEU A 121 -12.23 16.17 2.04
C LEU A 121 -11.52 16.63 0.76
N SER A 122 -10.25 16.32 0.59
CA SER A 122 -9.48 16.78 -0.56
C SER A 122 -9.95 16.15 -1.88
N PHE A 123 -10.00 16.98 -2.93
CA PHE A 123 -10.36 16.53 -4.28
C PHE A 123 -9.29 15.63 -4.90
N TYR A 124 -8.00 15.98 -4.74
CA TYR A 124 -6.86 15.29 -5.36
C TYR A 124 -6.19 14.26 -4.44
N GLN A 125 -6.46 14.35 -3.14
CA GLN A 125 -6.05 13.36 -2.14
C GLN A 125 -7.25 12.49 -1.78
N ASN A 126 -7.05 11.51 -0.88
CA ASN A 126 -8.10 10.56 -0.53
C ASN A 126 -8.80 9.95 -1.77
N ILE A 127 -7.99 9.52 -2.75
CA ILE A 127 -8.48 8.75 -3.90
C ILE A 127 -8.41 7.24 -3.64
N SER A 128 -8.60 6.86 -2.38
CA SER A 128 -8.67 5.49 -1.85
C SER A 128 -10.11 4.94 -1.92
N LEU A 129 -10.32 3.73 -1.39
CA LEU A 129 -11.67 3.20 -1.20
C LEU A 129 -12.49 4.07 -0.24
N LEU A 130 -11.86 4.62 0.81
CA LEU A 130 -12.49 5.52 1.76
C LEU A 130 -13.01 6.78 1.03
N GLY A 131 -12.13 7.42 0.26
CA GLY A 131 -12.48 8.60 -0.53
C GLY A 131 -13.50 8.31 -1.62
N MET A 132 -13.44 7.12 -2.24
CA MET A 132 -14.43 6.72 -3.25
C MET A 132 -15.85 6.64 -2.65
N VAL A 133 -16.00 5.99 -1.51
CA VAL A 133 -17.31 5.89 -0.83
C VAL A 133 -17.79 7.28 -0.43
N ARG A 134 -16.94 8.11 0.20
CA ARG A 134 -17.29 9.47 0.61
C ARG A 134 -17.74 10.35 -0.56
N LYS A 135 -17.02 10.30 -1.68
CA LYS A 135 -17.32 11.08 -2.88
C LYS A 135 -18.57 10.63 -3.61
N ILE A 136 -18.86 9.32 -3.63
CA ILE A 136 -20.07 8.78 -4.26
C ILE A 136 -21.31 9.03 -3.39
N THR A 137 -21.19 8.91 -2.07
CA THR A 137 -22.32 9.08 -1.14
C THR A 137 -22.57 10.54 -0.77
N HIS A 138 -21.64 11.44 -1.11
CA HIS A 138 -21.64 12.85 -0.67
C HIS A 138 -21.71 13.01 0.87
N ALA A 139 -21.29 12.01 1.61
CA ALA A 139 -21.35 11.99 3.08
C ALA A 139 -20.13 12.71 3.67
N VAL A 140 -20.28 13.98 4.02
CA VAL A 140 -19.20 14.81 4.57
C VAL A 140 -18.87 14.40 6.03
N GLU A 141 -19.88 14.11 6.84
CA GLU A 141 -19.74 13.78 8.26
C GLU A 141 -19.54 12.29 8.56
N TYR A 142 -19.35 11.49 7.52
CA TYR A 142 -19.16 10.05 7.65
C TYR A 142 -17.77 9.71 8.19
N SER A 143 -17.72 8.87 9.22
CA SER A 143 -16.45 8.38 9.76
C SER A 143 -15.87 7.25 8.93
N ASP A 144 -14.64 7.41 8.45
CA ASP A 144 -13.90 6.37 7.71
C ASP A 144 -13.73 5.05 8.50
N MET A 145 -13.89 5.09 9.84
CA MET A 145 -13.83 3.90 10.69
C MET A 145 -14.88 2.85 10.32
N TRP A 146 -16.01 3.26 9.75
CA TRP A 146 -17.04 2.33 9.24
C TRP A 146 -16.55 1.43 8.10
N LEU A 147 -15.53 1.85 7.37
CA LEU A 147 -14.86 1.04 6.33
C LEU A 147 -13.55 0.44 6.83
N ILE A 148 -12.78 1.20 7.62
CA ILE A 148 -11.47 0.76 8.12
C ILE A 148 -11.61 -0.47 9.01
N ILE A 149 -12.57 -0.49 9.96
CA ILE A 149 -12.74 -1.61 10.88
C ILE A 149 -13.09 -2.90 10.15
N PRO A 150 -14.14 -2.96 9.29
CA PRO A 150 -14.40 -4.15 8.48
C PRO A 150 -13.21 -4.51 7.56
N GLY A 151 -12.53 -3.50 6.99
CA GLY A 151 -11.35 -3.71 6.17
C GLY A 151 -10.22 -4.41 6.93
N ILE A 152 -9.94 -4.00 8.17
CA ILE A 152 -8.97 -4.66 9.05
C ILE A 152 -9.41 -6.09 9.37
N VAL A 153 -10.67 -6.31 9.70
CA VAL A 153 -11.20 -7.66 9.98
C VAL A 153 -10.97 -8.57 8.78
N LEU A 154 -11.36 -8.14 7.58
CA LEU A 154 -11.14 -8.91 6.35
C LEU A 154 -9.66 -9.14 6.06
N PHE A 155 -8.82 -8.12 6.27
CA PHE A 155 -7.37 -8.21 6.10
C PHE A 155 -6.73 -9.23 7.04
N LEU A 156 -7.29 -9.42 8.24
CA LEU A 156 -6.80 -10.38 9.24
C LEU A 156 -7.29 -11.81 9.01
N LEU A 157 -8.38 -12.04 8.23
CA LEU A 157 -8.91 -13.39 7.99
C LEU A 157 -7.88 -14.39 7.45
N PRO A 158 -6.97 -14.03 6.51
CA PRO A 158 -5.93 -14.95 6.04
C PRO A 158 -5.04 -15.52 7.15
N TYR A 159 -4.88 -14.82 8.28
CA TYR A 159 -4.06 -15.32 9.39
C TYR A 159 -4.62 -16.57 10.06
N PHE A 160 -5.92 -16.83 9.96
CA PHE A 160 -6.53 -18.07 10.44
C PHE A 160 -6.21 -19.28 9.56
N ARG A 161 -5.69 -19.06 8.34
CA ARG A 161 -5.29 -20.12 7.41
C ARG A 161 -3.87 -20.63 7.70
N ILE A 162 -3.58 -21.00 8.97
CA ILE A 162 -2.23 -21.40 9.43
C ILE A 162 -1.64 -22.52 8.58
N GLY A 163 -2.44 -23.51 8.18
CA GLY A 163 -2.00 -24.61 7.32
C GLY A 163 -1.50 -24.19 5.92
N GLN A 164 -1.75 -22.93 5.51
CA GLN A 164 -1.30 -22.41 4.21
C GLN A 164 -0.03 -21.55 4.30
N TYR A 165 0.51 -21.33 5.49
CA TYR A 165 1.66 -20.44 5.70
C TYR A 165 2.93 -20.89 4.95
N GLU A 166 3.10 -22.18 4.68
CA GLU A 166 4.21 -22.70 3.87
C GLU A 166 3.92 -22.65 2.36
N ASN A 167 2.67 -22.34 1.95
CA ASN A 167 2.30 -22.24 0.55
C ASN A 167 2.76 -20.90 -0.04
N ARG A 168 3.68 -20.96 -1.01
CA ARG A 168 4.24 -19.78 -1.67
C ARG A 168 3.17 -18.92 -2.36
N ASN A 169 2.18 -19.52 -2.99
CA ASN A 169 1.14 -18.76 -3.69
C ASN A 169 0.26 -18.01 -2.68
N PHE A 170 -0.06 -18.63 -1.54
CA PHE A 170 -0.76 -17.96 -0.45
C PHE A 170 0.03 -16.75 0.07
N ARG A 171 1.33 -16.91 0.31
CA ARG A 171 2.19 -15.82 0.78
C ARG A 171 2.31 -14.68 -0.23
N LEU A 172 2.38 -14.98 -1.54
CA LEU A 172 2.38 -13.97 -2.59
C LEU A 172 1.02 -13.26 -2.71
N SER A 173 -0.09 -13.99 -2.58
CA SER A 173 -1.43 -13.39 -2.53
C SER A 173 -1.57 -12.48 -1.31
N PHE A 174 -1.03 -12.88 -0.17
CA PHE A 174 -1.03 -12.05 1.03
C PHE A 174 -0.16 -10.79 0.86
N LEU A 175 1.01 -10.89 0.23
CA LEU A 175 1.82 -9.72 -0.14
C LEU A 175 1.03 -8.77 -1.05
N ALA A 176 0.32 -9.29 -2.03
CA ALA A 176 -0.55 -8.49 -2.90
C ALA A 176 -1.65 -7.79 -2.10
N SER A 177 -2.28 -8.52 -1.16
CA SER A 177 -3.29 -7.95 -0.24
C SER A 177 -2.73 -6.82 0.63
N VAL A 178 -1.52 -6.97 1.18
CA VAL A 178 -0.85 -5.92 1.99
C VAL A 178 -0.62 -4.66 1.17
N LEU A 179 -0.11 -4.79 -0.06
CA LEU A 179 0.16 -3.65 -0.94
C LEU A 179 -1.12 -2.93 -1.38
N LEU A 180 -2.19 -3.68 -1.62
CA LEU A 180 -3.51 -3.12 -1.95
C LEU A 180 -4.14 -2.45 -0.73
N PHE A 181 -4.09 -3.11 0.44
CA PHE A 181 -4.66 -2.58 1.69
C PHE A 181 -4.06 -1.23 2.06
N MET A 182 -2.73 -1.08 1.96
CA MET A 182 -2.01 0.17 2.22
C MET A 182 -2.60 1.35 1.43
N VAL A 183 -2.99 1.12 0.19
CA VAL A 183 -3.49 2.17 -0.71
C VAL A 183 -5.01 2.37 -0.55
N LEU A 184 -5.76 1.29 -0.39
CA LEU A 184 -7.23 1.34 -0.34
C LEU A 184 -7.77 1.91 0.97
N PHE A 185 -7.06 1.71 2.08
CA PHE A 185 -7.52 2.10 3.43
C PHE A 185 -6.68 3.25 4.01
N SER A 186 -6.25 4.17 3.16
CA SER A 186 -5.51 5.38 3.56
C SER A 186 -6.17 6.64 3.00
N THR A 187 -6.45 7.61 3.88
CA THR A 187 -6.92 8.95 3.51
C THR A 187 -5.89 9.76 2.73
N GLY A 188 -4.60 9.47 2.93
CA GLY A 188 -3.50 10.14 2.23
C GLY A 188 -3.14 9.53 0.87
N THR A 189 -4.02 8.73 0.27
CA THR A 189 -3.74 8.12 -1.03
C THR A 189 -3.91 9.14 -2.15
N GLU A 190 -2.81 9.38 -2.87
CA GLU A 190 -2.69 10.22 -4.05
C GLU A 190 -2.45 9.36 -5.31
N GLU A 191 -2.44 9.98 -6.50
CA GLU A 191 -2.21 9.27 -7.76
C GLU A 191 -0.89 8.47 -7.78
N CYS A 192 0.20 9.07 -7.31
CA CYS A 192 1.51 8.43 -7.22
C CYS A 192 1.55 7.29 -6.17
N GLY A 193 0.63 7.28 -5.20
CA GLY A 193 0.48 6.22 -4.21
C GLY A 193 0.08 4.88 -4.79
N TYR A 194 -0.59 4.88 -5.94
CA TYR A 194 -1.03 3.65 -6.61
C TYR A 194 0.09 2.74 -7.12
N VAL A 195 1.35 3.20 -7.13
CA VAL A 195 2.50 2.33 -7.47
C VAL A 195 2.51 1.06 -6.63
N GLY A 196 2.24 1.15 -5.32
CA GLY A 196 2.15 -0.01 -4.42
C GLY A 196 1.01 -0.95 -4.79
N ALA A 197 -0.21 -0.41 -5.00
CA ALA A 197 -1.38 -1.21 -5.39
C ALA A 197 -1.17 -1.91 -6.73
N LEU A 198 -0.60 -1.23 -7.72
CA LEU A 198 -0.36 -1.79 -9.06
C LEU A 198 0.69 -2.89 -9.05
N ILE A 199 1.74 -2.79 -8.21
CA ILE A 199 2.66 -3.89 -7.95
C ILE A 199 1.90 -5.06 -7.31
N GLY A 200 1.03 -4.80 -6.32
CA GLY A 200 0.18 -5.81 -5.69
C GLY A 200 -0.72 -6.53 -6.69
N VAL A 201 -1.41 -5.81 -7.56
CA VAL A 201 -2.23 -6.37 -8.65
C VAL A 201 -1.40 -7.23 -9.58
N GLY A 202 -0.21 -6.77 -9.97
CA GLY A 202 0.72 -7.53 -10.81
C GLY A 202 1.15 -8.83 -10.14
N ILE A 203 1.51 -8.80 -8.84
CA ILE A 203 1.88 -9.99 -8.07
C ILE A 203 0.69 -10.97 -7.99
N TRP A 204 -0.50 -10.48 -7.65
CA TRP A 204 -1.71 -11.30 -7.62
C TRP A 204 -1.94 -12.02 -8.96
N TYR A 205 -1.90 -11.28 -10.07
CA TYR A 205 -2.15 -11.85 -11.39
C TYR A 205 -1.14 -12.96 -11.77
N VAL A 206 0.15 -12.72 -11.55
CA VAL A 206 1.21 -13.66 -11.94
C VAL A 206 1.36 -14.84 -10.98
N SER A 207 0.82 -14.77 -9.77
CA SER A 207 0.87 -15.84 -8.76
C SER A 207 -0.41 -16.70 -8.73
N THR A 208 -1.51 -16.21 -9.29
CA THR A 208 -2.78 -16.96 -9.32
C THR A 208 -2.72 -18.10 -10.31
N PRO A 209 -3.11 -19.34 -9.91
CA PRO A 209 -3.15 -20.49 -10.82
C PRO A 209 -4.08 -20.27 -12.02
N THR A 210 -3.64 -20.66 -13.21
CA THR A 210 -4.34 -20.43 -14.48
C THR A 210 -5.30 -21.58 -14.82
N TYR A 211 -6.49 -21.60 -14.22
CA TYR A 211 -7.61 -22.39 -14.72
C TYR A 211 -8.39 -21.60 -15.77
N LYS A 212 -8.84 -22.23 -16.87
CA LYS A 212 -9.46 -21.54 -18.03
C LYS A 212 -10.49 -20.45 -17.66
N LYS A 213 -11.47 -20.78 -16.80
CA LYS A 213 -12.50 -19.80 -16.40
C LYS A 213 -11.97 -18.64 -15.55
N SER A 214 -11.06 -18.92 -14.60
CA SER A 214 -10.47 -17.90 -13.75
C SER A 214 -9.47 -17.04 -14.51
N PHE A 215 -8.80 -17.58 -15.55
CA PHE A 215 -7.86 -16.84 -16.37
C PHE A 215 -8.53 -15.67 -17.11
N VAL A 216 -9.66 -15.91 -17.77
CA VAL A 216 -10.39 -14.87 -18.50
C VAL A 216 -10.82 -13.76 -17.52
N LEU A 217 -11.45 -14.12 -16.41
CA LEU A 217 -11.89 -13.15 -15.42
C LEU A 217 -10.70 -12.36 -14.84
N ASN A 218 -9.61 -13.01 -14.49
CA ASN A 218 -8.43 -12.33 -13.94
C ASN A 218 -7.79 -11.40 -14.97
N THR A 219 -7.77 -11.79 -16.24
CA THR A 219 -7.26 -10.94 -17.31
C THR A 219 -8.18 -9.74 -17.55
N CYS A 220 -9.49 -9.92 -17.53
CA CYS A 220 -10.44 -8.81 -17.60
C CYS A 220 -10.25 -7.82 -16.42
N LEU A 221 -10.07 -8.33 -15.20
CA LEU A 221 -9.81 -7.49 -14.02
C LEU A 221 -8.46 -6.78 -14.12
N LEU A 222 -7.41 -7.44 -14.64
CA LEU A 222 -6.12 -6.81 -14.89
C LEU A 222 -6.23 -5.65 -15.89
N LEU A 223 -6.92 -5.89 -17.02
CA LEU A 223 -7.13 -4.87 -18.04
C LEU A 223 -8.01 -3.72 -17.54
N PHE A 224 -9.01 -4.01 -16.74
CA PHE A 224 -9.84 -3.00 -16.07
C PHE A 224 -9.01 -2.16 -15.10
N CYS A 225 -8.15 -2.79 -14.29
CA CYS A 225 -7.22 -2.09 -13.41
C CYS A 225 -6.20 -1.27 -14.21
N PHE A 226 -5.66 -1.81 -15.31
CA PHE A 226 -4.79 -1.05 -16.18
C PHE A 226 -5.47 0.20 -16.73
N ALA A 227 -6.66 0.06 -17.29
CA ALA A 227 -7.38 1.18 -17.89
C ALA A 227 -7.73 2.25 -16.85
N LEU A 228 -8.39 1.86 -15.75
CA LEU A 228 -8.98 2.82 -14.82
C LEU A 228 -8.00 3.31 -13.74
N THR A 229 -7.00 2.49 -13.35
CA THR A 229 -6.03 2.88 -12.31
C THR A 229 -4.69 3.30 -12.91
N ALA A 230 -4.07 2.47 -13.74
CA ALA A 230 -2.71 2.74 -14.22
C ALA A 230 -2.67 3.79 -15.34
N ALA A 231 -3.52 3.67 -16.35
CA ALA A 231 -3.49 4.52 -17.56
C ALA A 231 -4.34 5.79 -17.44
N SER A 232 -5.24 5.86 -16.46
CA SER A 232 -6.15 7.01 -16.32
C SER A 232 -5.45 8.31 -15.89
N SER A 233 -4.23 8.28 -15.39
CA SER A 233 -3.43 9.49 -15.10
C SER A 233 -2.91 10.17 -16.38
N SER A 234 -2.94 9.47 -17.51
CA SER A 234 -2.50 9.99 -18.81
C SER A 234 -3.66 10.25 -19.74
N SER A 235 -3.43 11.07 -20.76
CA SER A 235 -4.47 11.37 -21.79
C SER A 235 -4.58 10.28 -22.88
N ILE A 236 -3.96 9.10 -22.68
CA ILE A 236 -3.93 8.03 -23.69
C ILE A 236 -5.32 7.41 -23.87
N LEU A 237 -6.01 7.07 -22.77
CA LEU A 237 -7.30 6.39 -22.82
C LEU A 237 -8.47 7.33 -22.55
N PHE A 238 -8.29 8.37 -21.75
CA PHE A 238 -9.36 9.26 -21.32
C PHE A 238 -8.97 10.72 -21.53
N SER A 239 -9.91 11.53 -22.03
CA SER A 239 -9.72 12.98 -22.12
C SER A 239 -9.53 13.61 -20.74
N LYS A 240 -8.86 14.77 -20.67
CA LYS A 240 -8.67 15.50 -19.42
C LYS A 240 -10.01 15.78 -18.70
N HIS A 241 -11.03 16.20 -19.46
CA HIS A 241 -12.36 16.48 -18.94
C HIS A 241 -12.96 15.23 -18.26
N PHE A 242 -13.02 14.10 -18.98
CA PHE A 242 -13.55 12.85 -18.43
C PHE A 242 -12.82 12.38 -17.17
N ARG A 243 -11.48 12.50 -17.15
CA ARG A 243 -10.68 12.13 -15.97
C ARG A 243 -11.05 12.98 -14.76
N THR A 244 -11.13 14.31 -14.93
CA THR A 244 -11.42 15.22 -13.82
C THR A 244 -12.85 15.05 -13.34
N GLU A 245 -13.81 14.98 -14.24
CA GLU A 245 -15.24 14.96 -13.90
C GLU A 245 -15.72 13.62 -13.32
N TYR A 246 -15.20 12.50 -13.83
CA TYR A 246 -15.68 11.18 -13.40
C TYR A 246 -14.63 10.42 -12.58
N ILE A 247 -13.40 10.27 -13.06
CA ILE A 247 -12.44 9.38 -12.41
C ILE A 247 -11.92 9.98 -11.11
N THR A 248 -11.51 11.25 -11.12
CA THR A 248 -10.96 11.92 -9.93
C THR A 248 -12.09 12.33 -8.97
N SER A 249 -13.20 12.90 -9.51
CA SER A 249 -14.33 13.34 -8.68
C SER A 249 -14.94 12.22 -7.84
N PHE A 250 -14.97 11.00 -8.36
CA PHE A 250 -15.50 9.83 -7.66
C PHE A 250 -14.40 8.86 -7.15
N ALA A 251 -13.12 9.23 -7.26
CA ALA A 251 -11.99 8.37 -6.89
C ALA A 251 -12.05 6.95 -7.50
N LEU A 252 -12.55 6.82 -8.75
CA LEU A 252 -12.81 5.52 -9.38
C LEU A 252 -11.57 4.67 -9.60
N LYS A 253 -10.36 5.23 -9.47
CA LYS A 253 -9.10 4.47 -9.48
C LYS A 253 -9.06 3.37 -8.42
N ALA A 254 -9.75 3.56 -7.30
CA ALA A 254 -9.83 2.59 -6.22
C ALA A 254 -10.66 1.36 -6.59
N LEU A 255 -11.67 1.50 -7.45
CA LEU A 255 -12.65 0.46 -7.74
C LEU A 255 -12.05 -0.87 -8.21
N PRO A 256 -11.22 -0.93 -9.28
CA PRO A 256 -10.68 -2.21 -9.72
C PRO A 256 -9.71 -2.81 -8.70
N CYS A 257 -8.95 -1.98 -7.98
CA CYS A 257 -8.06 -2.43 -6.90
C CYS A 257 -8.86 -3.03 -5.74
N ALA A 258 -9.98 -2.43 -5.36
CA ALA A 258 -10.88 -2.95 -4.33
C ALA A 258 -11.50 -4.30 -4.74
N ILE A 259 -12.03 -4.42 -5.98
CA ILE A 259 -12.57 -5.68 -6.49
C ILE A 259 -11.52 -6.79 -6.45
N ILE A 260 -10.28 -6.49 -6.86
CA ILE A 260 -9.18 -7.47 -6.83
C ILE A 260 -8.83 -7.82 -5.38
N TRP A 261 -8.79 -6.86 -4.47
CA TRP A 261 -8.50 -7.09 -3.06
C TRP A 261 -9.54 -8.00 -2.39
N PHE A 262 -10.83 -7.78 -2.63
CA PHE A 262 -11.91 -8.66 -2.14
C PHE A 262 -11.87 -10.06 -2.76
N LYS A 263 -11.25 -10.22 -3.91
CA LYS A 263 -11.09 -11.52 -4.57
C LYS A 263 -9.89 -12.32 -4.03
N ILE A 264 -8.88 -11.69 -3.44
CA ILE A 264 -7.69 -12.33 -2.86
C ILE A 264 -8.04 -13.06 -1.58
#